data_4374e33b04d65c3ecc632219671536d2
#
_entry.id   4374e33b04d65c3ecc632219671536d2
#
_cell.length_a   1.000
_cell.length_b   1.000
_cell.length_c   1.000
_cell.angle_alpha   90.00
_cell.angle_beta   90.00
_cell.angle_gamma   90.00
#
_symmetry.space_group_name_H-M   'P 1'
#
loop_
_entity.id
_entity.type
_entity.pdbx_description
1 polymer ?
#
loop_
_entity_poly.entity_id
_entity_poly.type
_entity_poly.pdbx_seq_one_letter_code
_entity_poly.pdbx_strand_id
1 'polypeptide(L)'
;MNDLNRVPDDPDDIVVDDMIEIDEDENLPRREKKIIKSEFKHEELREIGSMAIWTLSSWKAGNGVENLRDNNTATYWQSDGTLPHLVNIQFPKKVSVVQISIWLDYKNDESYTPNKITIRAGTNFGDLQQDLRTVDIEDPCGWVDIQLSGDHTLTRTSRPVGAHIFQISIKSNLQNGKDTHVRQIKIFAPKLPLFRDDSDDDDIPFSSLEFLMHTT
;
A
#
# COMPACT_ATOMS: atom_id res chain seq x y z
N MET A 1 58.22 -61.64 23.98
CA MET A 1 59.04 -61.64 22.75
C MET A 1 58.49 -60.57 21.94
N ASN A 2 59.13 -59.43 22.11
CA ASN A 2 59.89 -58.70 21.11
C ASN A 2 59.02 -58.02 20.04
N ASP A 3 59.14 -56.83 19.72
CA ASP A 3 60.14 -55.77 19.85
C ASP A 3 59.53 -54.45 19.42
N LEU A 4 59.78 -53.40 20.16
CA LEU A 4 60.57 -52.23 19.81
C LEU A 4 60.06 -51.29 18.74
N ASN A 5 59.78 -50.14 19.25
CA ASN A 5 60.26 -48.80 18.76
C ASN A 5 60.47 -48.63 17.27
N ARG A 6 59.77 -47.70 16.71
CA ARG A 6 60.43 -46.62 15.93
C ARG A 6 59.53 -45.42 15.82
N VAL A 7 60.00 -44.32 16.40
CA VAL A 7 59.71 -42.97 15.98
C VAL A 7 60.60 -42.69 14.77
N PRO A 8 60.15 -41.97 13.78
CA PRO A 8 60.91 -40.88 13.22
C PRO A 8 60.15 -39.55 13.25
N ASP A 9 60.90 -38.63 13.73
CA ASP A 9 60.72 -37.21 13.55
C ASP A 9 60.64 -36.85 12.06
N ASP A 10 59.60 -36.16 11.64
CA ASP A 10 59.65 -35.24 10.55
C ASP A 10 58.65 -34.10 10.78
N PRO A 11 59.10 -32.83 10.94
CA PRO A 11 58.28 -31.71 11.41
C PRO A 11 57.59 -30.92 10.31
N ASP A 12 57.33 -31.48 9.11
CA ASP A 12 56.85 -30.69 7.96
C ASP A 12 55.55 -31.17 7.30
N ASP A 13 54.68 -31.90 8.02
CA ASP A 13 53.33 -32.20 7.53
C ASP A 13 52.27 -31.62 8.43
N ILE A 14 52.16 -30.31 8.47
CA ILE A 14 50.97 -29.59 8.90
C ILE A 14 50.01 -29.51 7.73
N VAL A 15 49.23 -30.56 7.52
CA VAL A 15 48.02 -30.48 6.72
C VAL A 15 46.93 -29.92 7.66
N VAL A 16 46.82 -28.64 7.66
CA VAL A 16 45.64 -27.90 8.16
C VAL A 16 44.56 -28.00 7.10
N ASP A 17 43.84 -29.09 7.16
CA ASP A 17 42.54 -29.17 6.46
C ASP A 17 41.48 -28.59 7.37
N ASP A 18 41.58 -27.29 7.62
CA ASP A 18 40.48 -26.48 8.11
C ASP A 18 39.46 -26.36 6.98
N MET A 19 38.64 -27.39 6.86
CA MET A 19 37.36 -27.24 6.20
C MET A 19 36.56 -26.24 7.01
N ILE A 20 36.67 -24.98 6.59
CA ILE A 20 35.69 -23.96 6.94
C ILE A 20 34.40 -24.45 6.31
N GLU A 21 33.52 -25.02 7.10
CA GLU A 21 32.09 -25.07 6.77
C GLU A 21 31.64 -23.64 6.59
N ILE A 22 31.60 -23.21 5.35
CA ILE A 22 30.93 -21.97 4.96
C ILE A 22 29.45 -22.27 5.12
N ASP A 23 28.88 -21.83 6.23
CA ASP A 23 27.43 -21.72 6.39
C ASP A 23 26.92 -20.83 5.24
N GLU A 24 26.47 -21.47 4.15
CA GLU A 24 25.94 -20.82 2.96
C GLU A 24 24.61 -20.09 3.23
N ASP A 25 24.12 -20.04 4.48
CA ASP A 25 22.84 -19.42 4.82
C ASP A 25 22.94 -17.99 5.39
N GLU A 26 24.13 -17.45 5.64
CA GLU A 26 24.24 -16.06 6.16
C GLU A 26 24.32 -14.97 5.08
N ASN A 27 24.38 -15.33 3.81
CA ASN A 27 24.55 -14.35 2.74
C ASN A 27 23.32 -14.14 1.82
N LEU A 28 22.14 -14.55 2.28
CA LEU A 28 20.89 -14.04 1.70
C LEU A 28 20.75 -12.58 2.14
N PRO A 29 20.76 -11.61 1.20
CA PRO A 29 20.50 -10.23 1.58
C PRO A 29 19.15 -10.21 2.27
N ARG A 30 19.14 -9.86 3.56
CA ARG A 30 17.92 -9.43 4.24
C ARG A 30 17.21 -8.52 3.26
N ARG A 31 16.09 -8.98 2.72
CA ARG A 31 15.18 -8.10 2.00
C ARG A 31 14.88 -6.99 3.00
N GLU A 32 15.60 -5.90 2.86
CA GLU A 32 15.28 -4.67 3.56
C GLU A 32 13.80 -4.47 3.29
N LYS A 33 12.98 -4.55 4.33
CA LYS A 33 11.60 -4.08 4.30
C LYS A 33 11.72 -2.60 3.93
N LYS A 34 11.71 -2.32 2.62
CA LYS A 34 11.73 -0.97 2.11
C LYS A 34 10.38 -0.40 2.51
N ILE A 35 10.36 0.23 3.69
CA ILE A 35 9.27 1.13 4.06
C ILE A 35 9.25 2.13 2.93
N ILE A 36 8.27 2.02 2.05
CA ILE A 36 8.05 2.97 0.96
C ILE A 36 7.69 4.26 1.68
N LYS A 37 8.71 5.10 1.92
CA LYS A 37 8.47 6.45 2.42
C LYS A 37 7.61 7.13 1.37
N SER A 38 6.44 7.59 1.78
CA SER A 38 5.58 8.45 0.98
C SER A 38 6.43 9.58 0.39
N GLU A 39 6.42 9.71 -0.94
CA GLU A 39 7.16 10.78 -1.63
C GLU A 39 6.58 12.16 -1.32
N PHE A 40 5.33 12.19 -0.88
CA PHE A 40 4.65 13.40 -0.41
C PHE A 40 4.73 13.48 1.11
N LYS A 41 5.17 14.62 1.61
CA LYS A 41 5.08 14.91 3.05
C LYS A 41 3.58 15.01 3.41
N HIS A 42 3.20 14.50 4.55
CA HIS A 42 1.80 14.53 5.02
C HIS A 42 1.20 15.95 5.03
N GLU A 43 2.05 16.96 5.19
CA GLU A 43 1.69 18.38 5.14
C GLU A 43 1.27 18.87 3.74
N GLU A 44 1.68 18.17 2.68
CA GLU A 44 1.37 18.47 1.28
C GLU A 44 0.10 17.80 0.78
N LEU A 45 -0.53 16.96 1.63
CA LEU A 45 -1.71 16.19 1.29
C LEU A 45 -2.97 16.75 1.94
N ARG A 46 -4.09 16.61 1.24
CA ARG A 46 -5.43 16.96 1.72
C ARG A 46 -6.33 15.73 1.65
N GLU A 47 -7.01 15.39 2.75
CA GLU A 47 -8.05 14.35 2.76
C GLU A 47 -9.28 14.85 2.02
N ILE A 48 -9.79 14.09 1.05
CA ILE A 48 -10.92 14.46 0.18
C ILE A 48 -12.09 13.49 0.22
N GLY A 49 -12.04 12.46 1.04
CA GLY A 49 -13.06 11.40 1.09
C GLY A 49 -14.45 11.89 1.52
N SER A 50 -14.55 13.03 2.21
CA SER A 50 -15.83 13.67 2.56
C SER A 50 -16.58 14.22 1.34
N MET A 51 -15.89 14.40 0.21
CA MET A 51 -16.49 14.87 -1.05
C MET A 51 -17.08 13.73 -1.89
N ALA A 52 -16.89 12.48 -1.49
CA ALA A 52 -17.29 11.31 -2.25
C ALA A 52 -18.56 10.67 -1.70
N ILE A 53 -19.26 9.94 -2.57
CA ILE A 53 -20.30 8.99 -2.21
C ILE A 53 -19.62 7.63 -2.03
N TRP A 54 -19.88 6.98 -0.89
CA TRP A 54 -19.31 5.70 -0.52
C TRP A 54 -20.36 4.60 -0.58
N THR A 55 -20.06 3.49 -1.23
CA THR A 55 -20.92 2.31 -1.27
C THR A 55 -20.11 1.03 -1.05
N LEU A 56 -20.75 0.02 -0.51
CA LEU A 56 -20.16 -1.26 -0.15
C LEU A 56 -20.83 -2.39 -0.94
N SER A 57 -20.10 -3.46 -1.25
CA SER A 57 -20.68 -4.66 -1.84
C SER A 57 -21.64 -5.37 -0.90
N SER A 58 -21.37 -5.34 0.41
CA SER A 58 -22.16 -5.92 1.47
C SER A 58 -21.74 -5.36 2.83
N TRP A 59 -22.59 -5.51 3.84
CA TRP A 59 -22.25 -5.18 5.21
C TRP A 59 -23.18 -5.89 6.20
N LYS A 60 -22.69 -6.17 7.39
CA LYS A 60 -23.49 -6.60 8.54
C LYS A 60 -24.20 -5.41 9.16
N ALA A 61 -25.44 -5.62 9.61
CA ALA A 61 -26.23 -4.59 10.27
C ALA A 61 -25.46 -3.95 11.45
N GLY A 62 -25.32 -2.63 11.45
CA GLY A 62 -24.57 -1.86 12.45
C GLY A 62 -23.08 -1.69 12.15
N ASN A 63 -22.56 -2.37 11.10
CA ASN A 63 -21.15 -2.28 10.71
C ASN A 63 -21.02 -1.88 9.23
N GLY A 64 -21.61 -0.76 8.88
CA GLY A 64 -21.71 -0.26 7.51
C GLY A 64 -20.67 0.77 7.13
N VAL A 65 -20.99 1.55 6.09
CA VAL A 65 -20.09 2.54 5.49
C VAL A 65 -19.74 3.68 6.45
N GLU A 66 -20.65 4.01 7.37
CA GLU A 66 -20.44 5.03 8.38
C GLU A 66 -19.21 4.76 9.25
N ASN A 67 -18.98 3.48 9.60
CA ASN A 67 -17.84 3.06 10.42
C ASN A 67 -16.49 3.19 9.70
N LEU A 68 -16.49 3.33 8.37
CA LEU A 68 -15.26 3.60 7.62
C LEU A 68 -14.83 5.07 7.70
N ARG A 69 -15.74 5.98 8.12
CA ARG A 69 -15.56 7.43 8.00
C ARG A 69 -15.80 8.22 9.29
N ASP A 70 -16.07 7.54 10.39
CA ASP A 70 -16.40 8.16 11.69
C ASP A 70 -15.17 8.66 12.48
N ASN A 71 -13.95 8.47 11.96
CA ASN A 71 -12.66 8.75 12.61
C ASN A 71 -12.45 7.98 13.94
N ASN A 72 -13.16 6.87 14.13
CA ASN A 72 -13.03 6.03 15.31
C ASN A 72 -12.42 4.67 14.92
N THR A 73 -11.22 4.40 15.37
CA THR A 73 -10.53 3.13 15.08
C THR A 73 -11.04 1.94 15.90
N ALA A 74 -11.97 2.15 16.84
CA ALA A 74 -12.64 1.08 17.57
C ALA A 74 -13.85 0.50 16.81
N THR A 75 -14.41 1.26 15.86
CA THR A 75 -15.47 0.80 14.96
C THR A 75 -14.89 0.22 13.68
N TYR A 76 -15.68 -0.58 12.96
CA TYR A 76 -15.25 -1.18 11.71
C TYR A 76 -16.45 -1.46 10.79
N TRP A 77 -16.23 -1.43 9.50
CA TRP A 77 -17.06 -2.09 8.53
C TRP A 77 -16.80 -3.58 8.58
N GLN A 78 -17.87 -4.38 8.65
CA GLN A 78 -17.82 -5.82 8.46
C GLN A 78 -18.59 -6.20 7.21
N SER A 79 -17.96 -6.89 6.29
CA SER A 79 -18.63 -7.44 5.11
C SER A 79 -19.55 -8.62 5.50
N ASP A 80 -20.52 -8.93 4.60
CA ASP A 80 -21.42 -10.05 4.75
C ASP A 80 -21.71 -10.62 3.35
N GLY A 81 -20.82 -11.48 2.87
CA GLY A 81 -20.93 -12.02 1.51
C GLY A 81 -19.71 -12.80 1.08
N THR A 82 -19.54 -12.92 -0.23
CA THR A 82 -18.40 -13.62 -0.83
C THR A 82 -17.32 -12.65 -1.28
N LEU A 83 -16.06 -13.08 -1.20
CA LEU A 83 -14.93 -12.37 -1.80
C LEU A 83 -15.07 -12.27 -3.33
N PRO A 84 -14.62 -11.19 -3.95
CA PRO A 84 -13.99 -10.03 -3.33
C PRO A 84 -14.99 -9.06 -2.69
N HIS A 85 -14.65 -8.47 -1.55
CA HIS A 85 -15.45 -7.39 -0.96
C HIS A 85 -15.02 -6.05 -1.54
N LEU A 86 -15.99 -5.18 -1.84
CA LEU A 86 -15.75 -3.94 -2.57
C LEU A 86 -16.19 -2.73 -1.76
N VAL A 87 -15.32 -1.71 -1.75
CA VAL A 87 -15.65 -0.35 -1.33
C VAL A 87 -15.54 0.53 -2.57
N ASN A 88 -16.65 1.14 -2.98
CA ASN A 88 -16.68 2.07 -4.11
C ASN A 88 -16.74 3.50 -3.58
N ILE A 89 -15.95 4.37 -4.18
CA ILE A 89 -15.74 5.74 -3.78
C ILE A 89 -15.92 6.60 -5.01
N GLN A 90 -17.07 7.28 -5.11
CA GLN A 90 -17.47 8.04 -6.29
C GLN A 90 -17.46 9.53 -6.01
N PHE A 91 -16.70 10.28 -6.78
CA PHE A 91 -16.63 11.73 -6.73
C PHE A 91 -17.52 12.35 -7.79
N PRO A 92 -18.21 13.49 -7.48
CA PRO A 92 -19.06 14.17 -8.45
C PRO A 92 -18.27 14.82 -9.60
N LYS A 93 -16.98 15.10 -9.37
CA LYS A 93 -16.04 15.62 -10.36
C LYS A 93 -14.78 14.77 -10.37
N LYS A 94 -14.03 14.82 -11.48
CA LYS A 94 -12.71 14.16 -11.57
C LYS A 94 -11.78 14.74 -10.50
N VAL A 95 -11.20 13.89 -9.70
CA VAL A 95 -10.22 14.23 -8.66
C VAL A 95 -8.88 13.60 -8.95
N SER A 96 -7.81 14.17 -8.40
CA SER A 96 -6.45 13.65 -8.49
C SER A 96 -6.06 13.07 -7.14
N VAL A 97 -5.85 11.75 -7.09
CA VAL A 97 -5.51 11.02 -5.85
C VAL A 97 -4.07 10.53 -5.91
N VAL A 98 -3.35 10.70 -4.81
CA VAL A 98 -1.96 10.23 -4.66
C VAL A 98 -1.86 9.05 -3.71
N GLN A 99 -2.73 8.98 -2.69
CA GLN A 99 -2.66 7.97 -1.65
C GLN A 99 -4.05 7.57 -1.15
N ILE A 100 -4.22 6.29 -0.86
CA ILE A 100 -5.32 5.75 -0.08
C ILE A 100 -4.72 5.12 1.18
N SER A 101 -5.21 5.53 2.35
CA SER A 101 -4.79 4.99 3.64
C SER A 101 -5.91 4.18 4.25
N ILE A 102 -5.61 2.98 4.72
CA ILE A 102 -6.57 2.04 5.30
C ILE A 102 -6.09 1.67 6.70
N TRP A 103 -6.94 1.83 7.71
CA TRP A 103 -6.63 1.36 9.07
C TRP A 103 -7.06 -0.09 9.24
N LEU A 104 -6.11 -0.94 9.58
CA LEU A 104 -6.29 -2.35 9.84
C LEU A 104 -5.70 -2.71 11.20
N ASP A 105 -6.28 -3.73 11.86
CA ASP A 105 -5.86 -4.14 13.20
C ASP A 105 -5.88 -5.67 13.34
N TYR A 106 -4.81 -6.30 12.89
CA TYR A 106 -4.68 -7.76 12.93
C TYR A 106 -4.83 -8.34 14.34
N LYS A 107 -4.37 -7.62 15.37
CA LYS A 107 -4.41 -8.12 16.75
C LYS A 107 -5.84 -8.30 17.27
N ASN A 108 -6.77 -7.46 16.80
CA ASN A 108 -8.18 -7.51 17.23
C ASN A 108 -9.07 -8.20 16.19
N ASP A 109 -8.69 -8.17 14.91
CA ASP A 109 -9.53 -8.64 13.82
C ASP A 109 -9.13 -10.02 13.27
N GLU A 110 -7.90 -10.48 13.58
CA GLU A 110 -7.39 -11.82 13.21
C GLU A 110 -7.70 -12.21 11.76
N SER A 111 -8.52 -13.26 11.55
CA SER A 111 -8.89 -13.77 10.22
C SER A 111 -9.77 -12.82 9.40
N TYR A 112 -10.35 -11.79 10.00
CA TYR A 112 -11.11 -10.75 9.28
C TYR A 112 -10.21 -9.68 8.64
N THR A 113 -8.91 -9.70 8.94
CA THR A 113 -7.97 -8.69 8.43
C THR A 113 -7.63 -8.95 6.97
N PRO A 114 -7.82 -7.95 6.08
CA PRO A 114 -7.38 -8.04 4.69
C PRO A 114 -5.87 -8.30 4.57
N ASN A 115 -5.49 -9.26 3.74
CA ASN A 115 -4.09 -9.52 3.40
C ASN A 115 -3.74 -9.22 1.93
N LYS A 116 -4.76 -9.11 1.06
CA LYS A 116 -4.56 -8.71 -0.34
C LYS A 116 -5.63 -7.73 -0.78
N ILE A 117 -5.17 -6.53 -1.12
CA ILE A 117 -6.03 -5.43 -1.55
C ILE A 117 -5.62 -4.96 -2.93
N THR A 118 -6.60 -4.73 -3.80
CA THR A 118 -6.40 -4.15 -5.12
C THR A 118 -7.17 -2.84 -5.23
N ILE A 119 -6.51 -1.81 -5.73
CA ILE A 119 -7.13 -0.52 -6.03
C ILE A 119 -7.36 -0.43 -7.53
N ARG A 120 -8.55 0.04 -7.91
CA ARG A 120 -8.94 0.36 -9.28
C ARG A 120 -9.42 1.80 -9.35
N ALA A 121 -9.26 2.41 -10.52
CA ALA A 121 -9.73 3.77 -10.77
C ALA A 121 -10.28 3.88 -12.18
N GLY A 122 -11.30 4.72 -12.37
CA GLY A 122 -11.95 4.90 -13.65
C GLY A 122 -12.85 6.13 -13.72
N THR A 123 -13.41 6.36 -14.90
CA THR A 123 -14.40 7.42 -15.12
C THR A 123 -15.80 6.94 -14.72
N ASN A 124 -16.09 5.67 -14.93
CA ASN A 124 -17.34 5.01 -14.57
C ASN A 124 -17.08 3.56 -14.13
N PHE A 125 -18.09 2.85 -13.68
CA PHE A 125 -17.93 1.46 -13.22
C PHE A 125 -17.47 0.48 -14.31
N GLY A 126 -17.77 0.75 -15.58
CA GLY A 126 -17.33 -0.08 -16.72
C GLY A 126 -15.81 -0.02 -16.95
N ASP A 127 -15.18 1.06 -16.53
CA ASP A 127 -13.73 1.29 -16.71
C ASP A 127 -12.86 0.66 -15.60
N LEU A 128 -13.48 0.09 -14.56
CA LEU A 128 -12.79 -0.49 -13.39
C LEU A 128 -12.20 -1.89 -13.64
N GLN A 129 -11.90 -2.23 -14.88
CA GLN A 129 -11.43 -3.58 -15.24
C GLN A 129 -9.93 -3.77 -14.98
N GLN A 130 -9.15 -2.70 -15.02
CA GLN A 130 -7.70 -2.76 -14.83
C GLN A 130 -7.32 -2.47 -13.38
N ASP A 131 -6.52 -3.37 -12.80
CA ASP A 131 -5.95 -3.18 -11.47
C ASP A 131 -4.86 -2.10 -11.55
N LEU A 132 -5.06 -0.99 -10.84
CA LEU A 132 -4.10 0.11 -10.75
C LEU A 132 -2.95 -0.22 -9.80
N ARG A 133 -3.28 -0.78 -8.65
CA ARG A 133 -2.32 -1.17 -7.62
C ARG A 133 -2.82 -2.37 -6.85
N THR A 134 -1.97 -3.37 -6.67
CA THR A 134 -2.22 -4.50 -5.76
C THR A 134 -1.15 -4.51 -4.69
N VAL A 135 -1.56 -4.67 -3.43
CA VAL A 135 -0.69 -4.78 -2.27
C VAL A 135 -0.98 -6.05 -1.50
N ASP A 136 0.06 -6.73 -1.10
CA ASP A 136 0.02 -7.81 -0.13
C ASP A 136 0.43 -7.24 1.24
N ILE A 137 -0.32 -7.58 2.28
CA ILE A 137 -0.24 -6.98 3.62
C ILE A 137 -0.02 -8.11 4.62
N GLU A 138 1.00 -7.94 5.46
CA GLU A 138 1.36 -8.89 6.51
C GLU A 138 1.13 -8.24 7.88
N ASP A 139 0.30 -8.87 8.71
CA ASP A 139 0.03 -8.53 10.12
C ASP A 139 -0.10 -7.02 10.43
N PRO A 140 -1.00 -6.29 9.73
CA PRO A 140 -1.10 -4.85 9.87
C PRO A 140 -1.69 -4.46 11.23
N CYS A 141 -1.10 -3.45 11.88
CA CYS A 141 -1.64 -2.80 13.06
C CYS A 141 -1.46 -1.28 12.91
N GLY A 142 -2.45 -0.61 12.34
CA GLY A 142 -2.41 0.82 12.08
C GLY A 142 -2.74 1.19 10.63
N TRP A 143 -2.26 2.36 10.20
CA TRP A 143 -2.45 2.83 8.84
C TRP A 143 -1.56 2.08 7.85
N VAL A 144 -2.18 1.55 6.81
CA VAL A 144 -1.53 1.01 5.62
C VAL A 144 -1.70 2.04 4.51
N ASP A 145 -0.61 2.67 4.12
CA ASP A 145 -0.59 3.72 3.10
C ASP A 145 -0.30 3.11 1.72
N ILE A 146 -1.28 3.21 0.82
CA ILE A 146 -1.19 2.72 -0.55
C ILE A 146 -0.97 3.91 -1.47
N GLN A 147 0.27 4.06 -1.96
CA GLN A 147 0.59 5.07 -2.95
C GLN A 147 0.06 4.65 -4.31
N LEU A 148 -0.70 5.54 -4.97
CA LEU A 148 -1.28 5.30 -6.29
C LEU A 148 -0.41 5.87 -7.41
N SER A 149 0.38 6.88 -7.10
CA SER A 149 1.28 7.54 -8.03
C SER A 149 2.61 6.78 -8.11
N GLY A 150 3.10 6.57 -9.33
CA GLY A 150 4.44 6.11 -9.58
C GLY A 150 4.54 4.72 -10.18
N ASP A 151 5.07 4.66 -11.38
CA ASP A 151 5.79 3.52 -11.88
C ASP A 151 7.11 3.44 -11.08
N HIS A 152 7.49 2.25 -10.61
CA HIS A 152 8.73 2.01 -9.86
C HIS A 152 10.01 2.22 -10.69
N THR A 153 9.89 2.72 -11.90
CA THR A 153 11.00 3.08 -12.78
C THR A 153 11.40 4.54 -12.60
N LEU A 154 12.33 4.75 -11.66
CA LEU A 154 13.39 5.80 -11.66
C LEU A 154 13.06 7.25 -12.09
N THR A 155 11.83 7.68 -12.28
CA THR A 155 11.51 9.06 -12.63
C THR A 155 10.83 9.80 -11.48
N ARG A 156 11.43 10.91 -11.11
CA ARG A 156 11.16 11.81 -9.98
C ARG A 156 9.78 12.50 -9.98
N THR A 157 8.82 12.07 -10.79
CA THR A 157 7.53 12.71 -10.90
C THR A 157 6.39 11.70 -10.75
N SER A 158 6.05 11.40 -9.50
CA SER A 158 4.82 10.69 -9.17
C SER A 158 3.62 11.53 -9.58
N ARG A 159 2.97 11.16 -10.69
CA ARG A 159 1.76 11.86 -11.14
C ARG A 159 0.55 11.33 -10.37
N PRO A 160 -0.30 12.21 -9.80
CA PRO A 160 -1.55 11.79 -9.19
C PRO A 160 -2.45 11.06 -10.18
N VAL A 161 -3.22 10.09 -9.70
CA VAL A 161 -4.19 9.36 -10.52
C VAL A 161 -5.48 10.15 -10.60
N GLY A 162 -5.86 10.55 -11.82
CA GLY A 162 -7.08 11.31 -12.08
C GLY A 162 -8.26 10.40 -12.41
N ALA A 163 -9.29 10.36 -11.56
CA ALA A 163 -10.48 9.54 -11.77
C ALA A 163 -11.73 10.14 -11.13
N HIS A 164 -12.92 9.63 -11.52
CA HIS A 164 -14.21 9.91 -10.88
C HIS A 164 -14.55 8.83 -9.85
N ILE A 165 -14.09 7.59 -10.07
CA ILE A 165 -14.39 6.45 -9.22
C ILE A 165 -13.09 5.77 -8.83
N PHE A 166 -12.95 5.49 -7.55
CA PHE A 166 -11.96 4.57 -7.00
C PHE A 166 -12.68 3.39 -6.39
N GLN A 167 -12.13 2.20 -6.57
CA GLN A 167 -12.65 0.98 -5.97
C GLN A 167 -11.53 0.28 -5.21
N ILE A 168 -11.79 -0.03 -3.95
CA ILE A 168 -10.95 -0.89 -3.13
C ILE A 168 -11.56 -2.28 -3.18
N SER A 169 -10.79 -3.25 -3.67
CA SER A 169 -11.21 -4.65 -3.78
C SER A 169 -10.38 -5.50 -2.83
N ILE A 170 -11.01 -6.03 -1.80
CA ILE A 170 -10.38 -6.97 -0.86
C ILE A 170 -10.48 -8.35 -1.48
N LYS A 171 -9.34 -8.89 -1.88
CA LYS A 171 -9.22 -10.17 -2.61
C LYS A 171 -9.17 -11.37 -1.68
N SER A 172 -8.55 -11.19 -0.52
CA SER A 172 -8.41 -12.22 0.51
C SER A 172 -8.14 -11.62 1.87
N ASN A 173 -8.40 -12.40 2.91
CA ASN A 173 -8.13 -12.08 4.31
C ASN A 173 -7.11 -13.06 4.88
N LEU A 174 -6.49 -12.69 5.98
CA LEU A 174 -5.60 -13.58 6.74
C LEU A 174 -6.35 -14.85 7.16
N GLN A 175 -5.61 -15.95 7.34
CA GLN A 175 -6.14 -17.24 7.78
C GLN A 175 -7.34 -17.76 6.97
N ASN A 176 -7.46 -17.36 5.69
CA ASN A 176 -8.59 -17.69 4.80
C ASN A 176 -9.96 -17.23 5.32
N GLY A 177 -9.99 -16.11 6.07
CA GLY A 177 -11.22 -15.48 6.53
C GLY A 177 -12.13 -15.08 5.36
N LYS A 178 -13.44 -15.26 5.53
CA LYS A 178 -14.45 -14.98 4.49
C LYS A 178 -14.92 -13.52 4.54
N ASP A 179 -15.27 -13.06 5.74
CA ASP A 179 -15.68 -11.67 5.96
C ASP A 179 -14.47 -10.82 6.31
N THR A 180 -14.58 -9.52 6.07
CA THR A 180 -13.50 -8.57 6.31
C THR A 180 -13.90 -7.49 7.31
N HIS A 181 -12.93 -7.03 8.10
CA HIS A 181 -13.02 -5.83 8.92
C HIS A 181 -12.08 -4.76 8.38
N VAL A 182 -12.61 -3.57 8.15
CA VAL A 182 -11.82 -2.37 7.85
C VAL A 182 -12.32 -1.25 8.76
N ARG A 183 -11.39 -0.60 9.48
CA ARG A 183 -11.76 0.35 10.52
C ARG A 183 -11.89 1.77 10.01
N GLN A 184 -10.95 2.22 9.20
CA GLN A 184 -11.01 3.55 8.60
C GLN A 184 -10.41 3.54 7.20
N ILE A 185 -10.92 4.42 6.32
CA ILE A 185 -10.32 4.69 5.03
C ILE A 185 -10.22 6.20 4.82
N LYS A 186 -9.06 6.67 4.38
CA LYS A 186 -8.80 8.06 3.99
C LYS A 186 -8.26 8.13 2.58
N ILE A 187 -8.64 9.18 1.84
CA ILE A 187 -8.21 9.42 0.47
C ILE A 187 -7.55 10.77 0.40
N PHE A 188 -6.34 10.79 -0.14
CA PHE A 188 -5.51 11.98 -0.19
C PHE A 188 -5.25 12.45 -1.60
N ALA A 189 -5.53 13.73 -1.81
CA ALA A 189 -5.12 14.51 -2.97
C ALA A 189 -3.96 15.43 -2.61
N PRO A 190 -3.15 15.87 -3.58
CA PRO A 190 -2.18 16.93 -3.32
C PRO A 190 -2.93 18.21 -2.90
N LYS A 191 -2.39 18.93 -1.93
CA LYS A 191 -2.75 20.33 -1.77
C LYS A 191 -2.38 21.03 -3.08
N LEU A 192 -3.18 21.99 -3.53
CA LEU A 192 -2.96 22.73 -4.77
C LEU A 192 -1.47 22.87 -5.07
N PRO A 193 -1.05 22.73 -6.33
CA PRO A 193 0.35 22.89 -6.66
C PRO A 193 0.80 24.24 -6.10
N LEU A 194 1.72 24.19 -5.15
CA LEU A 194 2.53 25.36 -4.89
C LEU A 194 3.13 25.67 -6.24
N PHE A 195 2.83 26.87 -6.77
CA PHE A 195 3.55 27.38 -7.92
C PHE A 195 5.02 27.21 -7.57
N ARG A 196 5.68 26.24 -8.18
CA ARG A 196 7.13 26.25 -8.22
C ARG A 196 7.43 27.46 -9.09
N ASP A 197 8.02 28.44 -8.46
CA ASP A 197 8.70 29.53 -9.13
C ASP A 197 10.00 28.96 -9.70
N ASP A 198 9.86 28.02 -10.61
CA ASP A 198 10.94 27.58 -11.48
C ASP A 198 10.94 28.61 -12.62
N SER A 199 11.58 29.73 -12.36
CA SER A 199 11.99 30.69 -13.37
C SER A 199 13.11 30.08 -14.21
N ASP A 200 12.78 29.02 -14.97
CA ASP A 200 13.55 28.59 -16.12
C ASP A 200 12.65 27.73 -17.00
N ASP A 201 12.35 28.36 -18.16
CA ASP A 201 11.91 27.81 -19.44
C ASP A 201 10.48 27.28 -19.62
N ASP A 202 9.71 28.14 -20.28
CA ASP A 202 8.83 27.89 -21.44
C ASP A 202 7.72 26.83 -21.35
N ASP A 203 6.50 27.34 -21.59
CA ASP A 203 5.27 26.61 -21.87
C ASP A 203 4.40 26.16 -20.67
N ILE A 204 3.79 27.15 -20.00
CA ILE A 204 2.55 26.92 -19.24
C ILE A 204 1.41 26.78 -20.24
N PRO A 205 0.76 25.60 -20.39
CA PRO A 205 -0.44 25.54 -21.22
C PRO A 205 -1.54 26.33 -20.52
N PHE A 206 -2.08 27.32 -21.25
CA PHE A 206 -3.09 28.30 -20.85
C PHE A 206 -4.42 27.71 -20.35
N SER A 207 -4.55 26.39 -20.32
CA SER A 207 -5.76 25.65 -19.88
C SER A 207 -5.97 25.61 -18.37
N SER A 208 -4.98 26.01 -17.57
CA SER A 208 -5.07 25.95 -16.10
C SER A 208 -5.69 27.19 -15.46
N LEU A 209 -5.79 28.29 -16.17
CA LEU A 209 -6.31 29.56 -15.67
C LEU A 209 -7.82 29.75 -15.85
N GLU A 210 -8.46 29.06 -16.79
CA GLU A 210 -9.91 29.16 -17.00
C GLU A 210 -10.76 28.50 -15.89
N PHE A 211 -10.16 27.63 -15.08
CA PHE A 211 -10.89 26.92 -14.02
C PHE A 211 -11.21 27.80 -12.80
N LEU A 212 -10.55 28.94 -12.64
CA LEU A 212 -10.72 29.83 -11.46
C LEU A 212 -11.71 30.98 -11.66
N MET A 213 -12.23 31.22 -12.88
CA MET A 213 -13.03 32.39 -13.18
C MET A 213 -14.54 32.11 -13.37
N HIS A 214 -15.05 30.90 -13.21
CA HIS A 214 -16.47 30.57 -13.41
C HIS A 214 -17.13 30.02 -12.16
N THR A 215 -17.03 30.72 -11.02
CA THR A 215 -17.93 30.57 -9.87
C THR A 215 -18.30 31.96 -9.36
N THR A 216 -19.25 32.55 -10.02
CA THR A 216 -20.18 33.54 -9.44
C THR A 216 -21.59 33.06 -9.72
#